data_a5927583ebedbc614ad83ffa5a37df8c
#
_entry.id   a5927583ebedbc614ad83ffa5a37df8c
#
_cell.length_a   1.000
_cell.length_b   1.000
_cell.length_c   1.000
_cell.angle_alpha   90.00
_cell.angle_beta   90.00
_cell.angle_gamma   90.00
#
_symmetry.space_group_name_H-M   'P 1'
#
loop_
_entity.id
_entity.type
_entity.pdbx_description
1 polymer ?
#
loop_
_entity_poly.entity_id
_entity_poly.type
_entity_poly.pdbx_seq_one_letter_code
_entity_poly.pdbx_strand_id
1 'polypeptide(L)'
;MLKRRIKFMRNNFITDIVKILMLPVLFCFILSSCRTSSDIVSEESSADTTADFDVSESVVLYPYTFEDSSGNSVTLREKPKRPAVLFSSFADVWRLSGGECYITVGESEERGYAEENTLFVDSGAGKTIDNELLISYEPDFVIVSADIPAQAETAELLRSYGIPCAEMRVESFSDYLYMLKICTDINEAPEAFTEYGTNLSYRIDDIFSKLPESNEQKRILFIRSGSSASSAKAKTADEHFASCMLEELGAYKIADNAEILLDGLSIEEILNEDPDMIFVVTMGDEEAAKAYMDSVFESPAWQSLSAVKNQKYYYLPKDLFQYKPNAKWYDAYLYLAELLYPDVYKSY
;
A
#
# COMPACT_ATOMS: atom_id res chain seq x y z
N MET A 1 -24.22 10.97 -2.13
CA MET A 1 -23.04 10.72 -2.99
C MET A 1 -22.09 9.71 -2.38
N LEU A 2 -21.78 9.77 -1.09
CA LEU A 2 -20.88 8.86 -0.38
C LEU A 2 -21.25 7.37 -0.53
N LYS A 3 -22.50 6.97 -0.31
CA LYS A 3 -22.97 5.58 -0.52
C LYS A 3 -22.76 5.05 -1.96
N ARG A 4 -22.83 5.93 -2.98
CA ARG A 4 -22.54 5.54 -4.35
C ARG A 4 -21.04 5.37 -4.59
N ARG A 5 -20.18 6.20 -3.95
CA ARG A 5 -18.72 6.05 -4.01
C ARG A 5 -18.25 4.81 -3.24
N ILE A 6 -18.71 4.63 -2.00
CA ILE A 6 -18.37 3.46 -1.17
C ILE A 6 -18.86 2.17 -1.86
N LYS A 7 -20.08 2.16 -2.44
CA LYS A 7 -20.59 1.01 -3.20
C LYS A 7 -19.84 0.81 -4.53
N PHE A 8 -19.35 1.89 -5.14
CA PHE A 8 -18.52 1.83 -6.35
C PHE A 8 -17.12 1.33 -6.02
N MET A 9 -16.50 1.81 -4.95
CA MET A 9 -15.20 1.32 -4.44
C MET A 9 -15.31 -0.13 -3.98
N ARG A 10 -16.36 -0.51 -3.25
CA ARG A 10 -16.62 -1.90 -2.84
C ARG A 10 -16.86 -2.84 -4.02
N ASN A 11 -17.58 -2.40 -5.05
CA ASN A 11 -17.75 -3.20 -6.26
C ASN A 11 -16.46 -3.28 -7.08
N ASN A 12 -15.65 -2.22 -7.13
CA ASN A 12 -14.35 -2.26 -7.79
C ASN A 12 -13.36 -3.12 -7.01
N PHE A 13 -13.34 -3.02 -5.67
CA PHE A 13 -12.48 -3.82 -4.80
C PHE A 13 -12.73 -5.33 -4.98
N ILE A 14 -14.00 -5.78 -4.93
CA ILE A 14 -14.36 -7.18 -5.19
C ILE A 14 -14.11 -7.53 -6.67
N THR A 15 -14.38 -6.62 -7.60
CA THR A 15 -14.17 -6.84 -9.04
C THR A 15 -12.68 -6.88 -9.39
N ASP A 16 -11.84 -6.14 -8.68
CA ASP A 16 -10.40 -6.12 -8.91
C ASP A 16 -9.72 -7.35 -8.28
N ILE A 17 -10.16 -7.82 -7.11
CA ILE A 17 -9.76 -9.13 -6.57
C ILE A 17 -10.18 -10.26 -7.53
N VAL A 18 -11.41 -10.21 -8.07
CA VAL A 18 -11.90 -11.21 -9.04
C VAL A 18 -11.13 -11.12 -10.37
N LYS A 19 -10.72 -9.94 -10.81
CA LYS A 19 -9.86 -9.78 -12.00
C LYS A 19 -8.45 -10.32 -11.75
N ILE A 20 -7.87 -10.06 -10.58
CA ILE A 20 -6.57 -10.61 -10.17
C ILE A 20 -6.63 -12.14 -10.13
N LEU A 21 -7.73 -12.73 -9.66
CA LEU A 21 -7.94 -14.18 -9.60
C LEU A 21 -8.33 -14.82 -10.95
N MET A 22 -8.89 -14.06 -11.91
CA MET A 22 -9.39 -14.59 -13.18
C MET A 22 -8.43 -14.44 -14.37
N LEU A 23 -7.31 -13.72 -14.24
CA LEU A 23 -6.39 -13.52 -15.36
C LEU A 23 -5.74 -14.79 -15.94
N PRO A 24 -5.49 -15.87 -15.17
CA PRO A 24 -4.94 -17.11 -15.75
C PRO A 24 -5.95 -18.02 -16.45
N VAL A 25 -7.25 -17.81 -16.29
CA VAL A 25 -8.27 -18.77 -16.78
C VAL A 25 -8.73 -18.52 -18.22
N LEU A 26 -8.46 -17.35 -18.80
CA LEU A 26 -9.00 -16.99 -20.12
C LEU A 26 -8.14 -17.44 -21.32
N PHE A 27 -7.01 -18.11 -21.13
CA PHE A 27 -6.12 -18.52 -22.23
C PHE A 27 -6.24 -20.01 -22.66
N CYS A 28 -7.12 -20.78 -22.03
CA CYS A 28 -7.25 -22.24 -22.31
C CYS A 28 -8.51 -22.69 -23.04
N PHE A 29 -9.38 -21.79 -23.56
CA PHE A 29 -10.61 -22.21 -24.25
C PHE A 29 -10.70 -21.76 -25.72
N ILE A 30 -9.69 -22.06 -26.52
CA ILE A 30 -9.85 -22.17 -27.98
C ILE A 30 -9.07 -23.39 -28.44
N LEU A 31 -9.68 -24.54 -28.45
CA LEU A 31 -9.49 -25.66 -29.35
C LEU A 31 -10.16 -26.92 -28.77
N SER A 32 -11.46 -27.09 -28.98
CA SER A 32 -12.01 -28.39 -29.33
C SER A 32 -13.50 -28.26 -29.68
N SER A 33 -13.77 -28.22 -30.96
CA SER A 33 -15.09 -28.45 -31.52
C SER A 33 -15.08 -29.86 -32.10
N CYS A 34 -15.97 -30.75 -31.63
CA CYS A 34 -16.85 -31.56 -32.47
C CYS A 34 -17.63 -32.63 -31.70
N ARG A 35 -18.97 -32.57 -31.87
CA ARG A 35 -19.98 -33.67 -31.92
C ARG A 35 -20.16 -34.55 -30.68
N THR A 36 -21.37 -34.83 -30.21
CA THR A 36 -22.67 -35.21 -30.84
C THR A 36 -23.78 -35.22 -29.79
N SER A 37 -25.02 -35.09 -30.27
CA SER A 37 -26.32 -35.15 -29.58
C SER A 37 -26.60 -36.43 -28.78
N SER A 38 -27.37 -36.34 -27.69
CA SER A 38 -28.73 -36.88 -27.55
C SER A 38 -29.24 -36.90 -26.11
N ASP A 39 -30.46 -36.34 -25.95
CA ASP A 39 -31.60 -36.73 -25.11
C ASP A 39 -31.59 -36.71 -23.56
N ILE A 40 -32.35 -35.73 -23.05
CA ILE A 40 -33.47 -35.71 -22.11
C ILE A 40 -33.44 -36.69 -20.88
N VAL A 41 -33.51 -36.15 -19.65
CA VAL A 41 -34.60 -36.31 -18.68
C VAL A 41 -34.40 -35.36 -17.48
N SER A 42 -35.50 -34.70 -17.11
CA SER A 42 -35.69 -33.82 -15.94
C SER A 42 -35.68 -34.61 -14.62
N GLU A 43 -35.03 -34.06 -13.58
CA GLU A 43 -35.51 -34.18 -12.19
C GLU A 43 -35.03 -32.98 -11.37
N GLU A 44 -35.99 -32.27 -10.77
CA GLU A 44 -35.77 -31.25 -9.75
C GLU A 44 -35.30 -31.91 -8.46
N SER A 45 -34.19 -31.42 -7.91
CA SER A 45 -33.86 -31.62 -6.50
C SER A 45 -33.15 -30.39 -5.98
N SER A 46 -33.82 -29.70 -5.05
CA SER A 46 -33.26 -28.65 -4.23
C SER A 46 -32.08 -29.18 -3.39
N ALA A 47 -30.91 -28.63 -3.62
CA ALA A 47 -29.76 -28.82 -2.74
C ALA A 47 -29.12 -27.47 -2.46
N ASP A 48 -29.12 -27.16 -1.18
CA ASP A 48 -28.39 -26.13 -0.49
C ASP A 48 -26.90 -26.23 -0.88
N THR A 49 -26.40 -25.27 -1.69
CA THR A 49 -25.01 -25.29 -2.13
C THR A 49 -24.27 -24.23 -1.32
N THR A 50 -23.74 -24.67 -0.17
CA THR A 50 -22.59 -24.02 0.43
C THR A 50 -21.46 -24.13 -0.62
N ALA A 51 -21.09 -22.99 -1.20
CA ALA A 51 -19.94 -22.92 -2.09
C ALA A 51 -18.66 -23.13 -1.25
N ASP A 52 -18.21 -24.36 -1.20
CA ASP A 52 -16.85 -24.70 -0.81
C ASP A 52 -15.91 -24.06 -1.85
N PHE A 53 -15.22 -22.99 -1.46
CA PHE A 53 -14.12 -22.45 -2.25
C PHE A 53 -12.95 -23.43 -2.15
N ASP A 54 -12.92 -24.33 -3.12
CA ASP A 54 -11.76 -25.21 -3.35
C ASP A 54 -10.57 -24.29 -3.72
N VAL A 55 -9.66 -24.10 -2.75
CA VAL A 55 -8.35 -23.46 -2.97
C VAL A 55 -7.50 -24.50 -3.71
N SER A 56 -7.76 -24.66 -5.02
CA SER A 56 -6.86 -25.41 -5.87
C SER A 56 -5.48 -24.74 -5.82
N GLU A 57 -4.47 -25.48 -5.40
CA GLU A 57 -3.06 -25.09 -5.49
C GLU A 57 -2.78 -24.64 -6.93
N SER A 58 -2.78 -23.33 -7.17
CA SER A 58 -2.35 -22.78 -8.45
C SER A 58 -0.83 -22.85 -8.50
N VAL A 59 -0.32 -23.97 -9.01
CA VAL A 59 1.12 -24.07 -9.32
C VAL A 59 1.45 -23.00 -10.35
N VAL A 60 2.26 -22.03 -9.96
CA VAL A 60 2.73 -21.00 -10.88
C VAL A 60 3.61 -21.65 -11.94
N LEU A 61 3.22 -21.48 -13.20
CA LEU A 61 3.98 -22.01 -14.32
C LEU A 61 4.97 -20.95 -14.83
N TYR A 62 6.24 -21.27 -14.86
CA TYR A 62 7.23 -20.46 -15.54
C TYR A 62 7.26 -20.76 -17.06
N PRO A 63 7.48 -19.73 -17.92
CA PRO A 63 7.76 -18.33 -17.58
C PRO A 63 6.56 -17.62 -16.95
N TYR A 64 6.76 -16.96 -15.82
CA TYR A 64 5.76 -16.16 -15.14
C TYR A 64 5.86 -14.70 -15.61
N THR A 65 4.76 -14.13 -16.09
CA THR A 65 4.70 -12.75 -16.60
C THR A 65 3.64 -11.95 -15.87
N PHE A 66 4.00 -10.75 -15.43
CA PHE A 66 3.09 -9.80 -14.79
C PHE A 66 3.39 -8.36 -15.25
N GLU A 67 2.48 -7.43 -15.00
CA GLU A 67 2.69 -6.01 -15.22
C GLU A 67 3.13 -5.35 -13.91
N ASP A 68 4.13 -4.48 -13.92
CA ASP A 68 4.52 -3.72 -12.73
C ASP A 68 3.67 -2.45 -12.56
N SER A 69 3.88 -1.69 -11.48
CA SER A 69 3.08 -0.48 -11.21
C SER A 69 3.35 0.67 -12.19
N SER A 70 4.40 0.60 -12.98
CA SER A 70 4.74 1.56 -14.05
C SER A 70 4.24 1.11 -15.43
N GLY A 71 3.53 -0.04 -15.53
CA GLY A 71 3.00 -0.59 -16.77
C GLY A 71 4.01 -1.39 -17.60
N ASN A 72 5.16 -1.76 -17.02
CA ASN A 72 6.13 -2.59 -17.71
C ASN A 72 5.78 -4.07 -17.56
N SER A 73 5.89 -4.82 -18.65
CA SER A 73 5.75 -6.29 -18.60
C SER A 73 7.05 -6.91 -18.12
N VAL A 74 7.00 -7.59 -16.99
CA VAL A 74 8.13 -8.30 -16.37
C VAL A 74 7.94 -9.80 -16.54
N THR A 75 8.93 -10.49 -17.10
CA THR A 75 8.89 -11.94 -17.32
C THR A 75 10.04 -12.63 -16.60
N LEU A 76 9.69 -13.54 -15.71
CA LEU A 76 10.62 -14.43 -15.02
C LEU A 76 10.60 -15.79 -15.71
N ARG A 77 11.76 -16.28 -16.13
CA ARG A 77 11.89 -17.58 -16.82
C ARG A 77 11.88 -18.75 -15.88
N GLU A 78 12.32 -18.53 -14.65
CA GLU A 78 12.34 -19.48 -13.53
C GLU A 78 12.20 -18.71 -12.21
N LYS A 79 11.98 -19.43 -11.10
CA LYS A 79 11.92 -18.83 -9.76
C LYS A 79 13.24 -18.16 -9.43
N PRO A 80 13.25 -16.89 -9.00
CA PRO A 80 14.47 -16.18 -8.66
C PRO A 80 15.24 -16.84 -7.52
N LYS A 81 16.57 -16.89 -7.66
CA LYS A 81 17.50 -17.45 -6.67
C LYS A 81 18.32 -16.35 -5.98
N ARG A 82 18.43 -15.20 -6.63
CA ARG A 82 19.17 -14.03 -6.14
C ARG A 82 18.29 -12.77 -6.27
N PRO A 83 17.12 -12.75 -5.61
CA PRO A 83 16.24 -11.59 -5.66
C PRO A 83 16.86 -10.40 -4.91
N ALA A 84 16.75 -9.21 -5.49
CA ALA A 84 17.10 -7.95 -4.86
C ALA A 84 15.84 -7.13 -4.57
N VAL A 85 15.66 -6.66 -3.33
CA VAL A 85 14.52 -5.80 -2.98
C VAL A 85 15.05 -4.51 -2.37
N LEU A 86 14.96 -3.42 -3.14
CA LEU A 86 15.70 -2.17 -2.88
C LEU A 86 14.89 -1.13 -2.08
N PHE A 87 13.82 -1.55 -1.42
CA PHE A 87 13.05 -0.71 -0.52
C PHE A 87 12.57 -1.52 0.69
N SER A 88 12.89 -1.08 1.90
CA SER A 88 12.69 -1.87 3.12
C SER A 88 11.24 -2.32 3.36
N SER A 89 10.25 -1.46 3.03
CA SER A 89 8.84 -1.88 3.13
C SER A 89 8.46 -2.95 2.12
N PHE A 90 9.11 -3.02 0.96
CA PHE A 90 8.90 -4.07 -0.03
C PHE A 90 9.66 -5.35 0.33
N ALA A 91 10.81 -5.23 1.00
CA ALA A 91 11.50 -6.37 1.58
C ALA A 91 10.63 -7.10 2.61
N ASP A 92 9.84 -6.35 3.40
CA ASP A 92 8.86 -6.95 4.30
C ASP A 92 7.74 -7.71 3.53
N VAL A 93 7.19 -7.14 2.45
CA VAL A 93 6.20 -7.84 1.61
C VAL A 93 6.79 -9.12 0.99
N TRP A 94 8.03 -9.04 0.49
CA TRP A 94 8.74 -10.20 -0.04
C TRP A 94 8.89 -11.29 1.01
N ARG A 95 9.31 -10.93 2.24
CA ARG A 95 9.42 -11.86 3.38
C ARG A 95 8.06 -12.43 3.79
N LEU A 96 7.01 -11.60 3.90
CA LEU A 96 5.64 -12.05 4.19
C LEU A 96 5.14 -13.07 3.15
N SER A 97 5.59 -12.96 1.91
CA SER A 97 5.29 -13.89 0.83
C SER A 97 6.14 -15.18 0.84
N GLY A 98 6.94 -15.42 1.89
CA GLY A 98 7.81 -16.60 2.02
C GLY A 98 9.14 -16.50 1.29
N GLY A 99 9.50 -15.32 0.75
CA GLY A 99 10.78 -15.08 0.08
C GLY A 99 11.87 -14.62 1.03
N GLU A 100 13.12 -14.95 0.71
CA GLU A 100 14.32 -14.40 1.37
C GLU A 100 14.94 -13.33 0.48
N CYS A 101 15.37 -12.20 1.06
CA CYS A 101 16.08 -11.16 0.32
C CYS A 101 17.56 -11.52 0.20
N TYR A 102 18.02 -11.89 -1.00
CA TYR A 102 19.44 -12.11 -1.25
C TYR A 102 20.22 -10.78 -1.26
N ILE A 103 19.62 -9.73 -1.81
CA ILE A 103 20.18 -8.37 -1.85
C ILE A 103 19.09 -7.40 -1.36
N THR A 104 19.48 -6.44 -0.51
CA THR A 104 18.54 -5.39 -0.04
C THR A 104 19.29 -4.11 0.34
N VAL A 105 18.62 -3.21 1.07
CA VAL A 105 19.12 -1.94 1.59
C VAL A 105 19.33 -2.01 3.11
N GLY A 106 20.23 -1.19 3.66
CA GLY A 106 20.58 -1.21 5.09
C GLY A 106 19.39 -0.96 6.01
N GLU A 107 18.39 -0.15 5.59
CA GLU A 107 17.14 0.03 6.36
C GLU A 107 16.37 -1.29 6.57
N SER A 108 16.53 -2.27 5.67
CA SER A 108 15.92 -3.61 5.85
C SER A 108 16.55 -4.38 7.01
N GLU A 109 17.86 -4.22 7.24
CA GLU A 109 18.55 -4.80 8.39
C GLU A 109 18.06 -4.16 9.70
N GLU A 110 18.02 -2.84 9.76
CA GLU A 110 17.53 -2.08 10.93
C GLU A 110 16.09 -2.48 11.31
N ARG A 111 15.28 -2.88 10.33
CA ARG A 111 13.88 -3.31 10.53
C ARG A 111 13.70 -4.81 10.72
N GLY A 112 14.79 -5.59 10.70
CA GLY A 112 14.76 -7.05 10.88
C GLY A 112 14.22 -7.84 9.69
N TYR A 113 14.41 -7.33 8.47
CA TYR A 113 13.97 -7.96 7.21
C TYR A 113 15.13 -8.54 6.38
N ALA A 114 16.35 -8.49 6.92
CA ALA A 114 17.53 -9.08 6.32
C ALA A 114 17.94 -10.36 7.08
N GLU A 115 18.46 -11.32 6.35
CA GLU A 115 19.03 -12.57 6.88
C GLU A 115 20.56 -12.43 7.05
N GLU A 116 21.20 -13.38 7.74
CA GLU A 116 22.65 -13.35 8.04
C GLU A 116 23.56 -13.18 6.79
N ASN A 117 23.12 -13.73 5.66
CA ASN A 117 23.89 -13.69 4.41
C ASN A 117 23.37 -12.65 3.40
N THR A 118 22.46 -11.78 3.80
CA THR A 118 21.92 -10.75 2.92
C THR A 118 23.00 -9.73 2.54
N LEU A 119 23.07 -9.37 1.27
CA LEU A 119 24.00 -8.38 0.74
C LEU A 119 23.35 -7.00 0.69
N PHE A 120 24.11 -5.95 0.98
CA PHE A 120 23.60 -4.57 1.00
C PHE A 120 24.21 -3.76 -0.12
N VAL A 121 23.39 -2.88 -0.75
CA VAL A 121 23.78 -2.09 -1.94
C VAL A 121 23.56 -0.58 -1.76
N ASP A 122 23.46 -0.14 -0.53
CA ASP A 122 23.37 1.28 -0.19
C ASP A 122 24.32 1.65 0.94
N SER A 123 24.48 2.96 1.18
CA SER A 123 25.32 3.49 2.25
C SER A 123 24.54 3.76 3.55
N GLY A 124 23.44 3.03 3.79
CA GLY A 124 22.67 3.04 5.05
C GLY A 124 21.39 3.84 5.05
N ALA A 125 21.13 4.73 4.08
CA ALA A 125 19.88 5.52 4.04
C ALA A 125 18.81 4.97 3.08
N GLY A 126 19.06 3.86 2.40
CA GLY A 126 18.13 3.17 1.50
C GLY A 126 17.70 3.94 0.25
N LYS A 127 18.19 5.15 0.03
CA LYS A 127 17.72 6.02 -1.05
C LYS A 127 18.67 6.07 -2.24
N THR A 128 19.97 5.89 -2.02
CA THR A 128 20.99 5.89 -3.06
C THR A 128 21.57 4.50 -3.19
N ILE A 129 21.28 3.86 -4.29
CA ILE A 129 21.75 2.51 -4.61
C ILE A 129 23.11 2.59 -5.30
N ASP A 130 24.07 1.79 -4.87
CA ASP A 130 25.31 1.54 -5.59
C ASP A 130 25.02 0.54 -6.72
N ASN A 131 24.78 1.09 -7.92
CA ASN A 131 24.41 0.30 -9.09
C ASN A 131 25.54 -0.64 -9.56
N GLU A 132 26.80 -0.24 -9.38
CA GLU A 132 27.96 -1.09 -9.77
C GLU A 132 28.04 -2.30 -8.84
N LEU A 133 27.86 -2.07 -7.53
CA LEU A 133 27.84 -3.12 -6.54
C LEU A 133 26.63 -4.05 -6.75
N LEU A 134 25.43 -3.50 -7.00
CA LEU A 134 24.21 -4.27 -7.28
C LEU A 134 24.42 -5.22 -8.46
N ILE A 135 24.95 -4.71 -9.59
CA ILE A 135 25.20 -5.52 -10.78
C ILE A 135 26.28 -6.58 -10.51
N SER A 136 27.31 -6.25 -9.71
CA SER A 136 28.37 -7.20 -9.36
C SER A 136 27.87 -8.41 -8.55
N TYR A 137 26.75 -8.26 -7.82
CA TYR A 137 26.11 -9.36 -7.10
C TYR A 137 25.22 -10.23 -7.99
N GLU A 138 25.11 -9.90 -9.28
CA GLU A 138 24.39 -10.65 -10.31
C GLU A 138 22.95 -11.03 -9.89
N PRO A 139 22.08 -10.06 -9.53
CA PRO A 139 20.67 -10.35 -9.22
C PRO A 139 19.98 -10.95 -10.45
N ASP A 140 19.06 -11.90 -10.22
CA ASP A 140 18.24 -12.50 -11.27
C ASP A 140 16.81 -11.96 -11.31
N PHE A 141 16.43 -11.17 -10.30
CA PHE A 141 15.20 -10.38 -10.23
C PHE A 141 15.38 -9.21 -9.27
N VAL A 142 14.87 -8.03 -9.63
CA VAL A 142 14.97 -6.84 -8.78
C VAL A 142 13.59 -6.19 -8.58
N ILE A 143 13.28 -5.78 -7.35
CA ILE A 143 12.11 -4.97 -7.00
C ILE A 143 12.59 -3.61 -6.51
N VAL A 144 12.08 -2.54 -7.11
CA VAL A 144 12.37 -1.15 -6.76
C VAL A 144 11.08 -0.37 -6.47
N SER A 145 11.20 0.79 -5.84
CA SER A 145 10.07 1.72 -5.66
C SER A 145 9.95 2.65 -6.87
N ALA A 146 8.77 2.69 -7.48
CA ALA A 146 8.42 3.64 -8.54
C ALA A 146 8.35 5.10 -8.03
N ASP A 147 8.15 5.31 -6.72
CA ASP A 147 8.05 6.63 -6.10
C ASP A 147 9.41 7.27 -5.76
N ILE A 148 10.52 6.55 -5.98
CA ILE A 148 11.88 7.04 -5.74
C ILE A 148 12.57 7.22 -7.09
N PRO A 149 12.77 8.47 -7.60
CA PRO A 149 13.31 8.71 -8.93
C PRO A 149 14.66 8.01 -9.19
N ALA A 150 15.57 7.99 -8.21
CA ALA A 150 16.85 7.30 -8.33
C ALA A 150 16.69 5.77 -8.48
N GLN A 151 15.64 5.17 -7.92
CA GLN A 151 15.36 3.74 -8.10
C GLN A 151 14.71 3.44 -9.45
N ALA A 152 13.90 4.35 -9.99
CA ALA A 152 13.39 4.24 -11.35
C ALA A 152 14.54 4.30 -12.39
N GLU A 153 15.51 5.19 -12.18
CA GLU A 153 16.74 5.23 -13.01
C GLU A 153 17.54 3.92 -12.90
N THR A 154 17.64 3.35 -11.69
CA THR A 154 18.24 2.02 -11.48
C THR A 154 17.50 0.94 -12.26
N ALA A 155 16.15 0.96 -12.29
CA ALA A 155 15.35 0.00 -13.03
C ALA A 155 15.60 0.06 -14.54
N GLU A 156 15.72 1.27 -15.11
CA GLU A 156 16.06 1.44 -16.53
C GLU A 156 17.45 0.85 -16.85
N LEU A 157 18.43 1.12 -15.96
CA LEU A 157 19.78 0.58 -16.09
C LEU A 157 19.75 -0.96 -16.08
N LEU A 158 19.10 -1.59 -15.10
CA LEU A 158 19.02 -3.04 -14.97
C LEU A 158 18.37 -3.71 -16.18
N ARG A 159 17.29 -3.13 -16.71
CA ARG A 159 16.64 -3.61 -17.93
C ARG A 159 17.59 -3.55 -19.14
N SER A 160 18.47 -2.54 -19.23
CA SER A 160 19.48 -2.44 -20.29
C SER A 160 20.51 -3.58 -20.23
N TYR A 161 20.75 -4.14 -19.05
CA TYR A 161 21.58 -5.35 -18.83
C TYR A 161 20.80 -6.65 -18.97
N GLY A 162 19.48 -6.59 -19.27
CA GLY A 162 18.62 -7.76 -19.40
C GLY A 162 18.23 -8.40 -18.06
N ILE A 163 18.41 -7.68 -16.95
CA ILE A 163 18.00 -8.11 -15.62
C ILE A 163 16.51 -7.77 -15.42
N PRO A 164 15.63 -8.74 -15.14
CA PRO A 164 14.23 -8.49 -14.85
C PRO A 164 14.08 -7.56 -13.63
N CYS A 165 13.38 -6.44 -13.81
CA CYS A 165 13.19 -5.44 -12.77
C CYS A 165 11.71 -4.99 -12.73
N ALA A 166 11.09 -5.03 -11.54
CA ALA A 166 9.75 -4.58 -11.28
C ALA A 166 9.76 -3.27 -10.49
N GLU A 167 9.11 -2.25 -11.04
CA GLU A 167 8.84 -0.98 -10.36
C GLU A 167 7.49 -1.07 -9.64
N MET A 168 7.52 -1.15 -8.32
CA MET A 168 6.32 -1.26 -7.49
C MET A 168 5.97 0.07 -6.83
N ARG A 169 4.66 0.33 -6.73
CA ARG A 169 4.09 1.45 -5.99
C ARG A 169 3.01 0.94 -5.05
N VAL A 170 3.01 1.40 -3.80
CA VAL A 170 2.03 1.01 -2.79
C VAL A 170 1.56 2.26 -2.05
N GLU A 171 0.47 2.87 -2.51
CA GLU A 171 -0.18 4.02 -1.86
C GLU A 171 -1.60 3.71 -1.39
N SER A 172 -2.11 2.51 -1.70
CA SER A 172 -3.40 2.01 -1.24
C SER A 172 -3.31 0.56 -0.78
N PHE A 173 -4.34 0.07 -0.10
CA PHE A 173 -4.43 -1.35 0.26
C PHE A 173 -4.55 -2.25 -0.98
N SER A 174 -5.18 -1.77 -2.04
CA SER A 174 -5.25 -2.51 -3.32
C SER A 174 -3.87 -2.66 -3.97
N ASP A 175 -3.02 -1.65 -3.92
CA ASP A 175 -1.65 -1.74 -4.42
C ASP A 175 -0.83 -2.76 -3.63
N TYR A 176 -1.01 -2.76 -2.29
CA TYR A 176 -0.38 -3.77 -1.43
C TYR A 176 -0.82 -5.18 -1.79
N LEU A 177 -2.14 -5.41 -1.99
CA LEU A 177 -2.66 -6.72 -2.39
C LEU A 177 -2.11 -7.15 -3.76
N TYR A 178 -1.98 -6.23 -4.70
CA TYR A 178 -1.40 -6.50 -6.01
C TYR A 178 0.07 -6.94 -5.90
N MET A 179 0.87 -6.19 -5.16
CA MET A 179 2.27 -6.54 -4.91
C MET A 179 2.40 -7.88 -4.16
N LEU A 180 1.60 -8.07 -3.09
CA LEU A 180 1.60 -9.30 -2.30
C LEU A 180 1.26 -10.52 -3.18
N LYS A 181 0.26 -10.38 -4.08
CA LYS A 181 -0.13 -11.45 -5.01
C LYS A 181 1.04 -11.85 -5.92
N ILE A 182 1.71 -10.87 -6.53
CA ILE A 182 2.88 -11.12 -7.37
C ILE A 182 3.98 -11.83 -6.56
N CYS A 183 4.29 -11.32 -5.37
CA CYS A 183 5.31 -11.90 -4.52
C CYS A 183 4.96 -13.33 -4.07
N THR A 184 3.71 -13.60 -3.68
CA THR A 184 3.26 -14.95 -3.30
C THR A 184 3.23 -15.91 -4.47
N ASP A 185 2.92 -15.45 -5.68
CA ASP A 185 3.01 -16.27 -6.88
C ASP A 185 4.47 -16.67 -7.17
N ILE A 186 5.38 -15.69 -7.17
CA ILE A 186 6.82 -15.96 -7.40
C ILE A 186 7.38 -16.91 -6.34
N ASN A 187 6.99 -16.74 -5.08
CA ASN A 187 7.49 -17.58 -3.97
C ASN A 187 6.73 -18.89 -3.79
N GLU A 188 5.66 -19.13 -4.58
CA GLU A 188 4.83 -20.33 -4.52
C GLU A 188 4.18 -20.54 -3.13
N ALA A 189 3.69 -19.44 -2.52
CA ALA A 189 3.13 -19.40 -1.18
C ALA A 189 1.69 -18.82 -1.15
N PRO A 190 0.70 -19.52 -1.72
CA PRO A 190 -0.68 -19.03 -1.80
C PRO A 190 -1.34 -18.84 -0.42
N GLU A 191 -0.93 -19.62 0.58
CA GLU A 191 -1.38 -19.46 1.97
C GLU A 191 -0.97 -18.12 2.57
N ALA A 192 0.18 -17.58 2.20
CA ALA A 192 0.62 -16.24 2.64
C ALA A 192 -0.28 -15.14 2.07
N PHE A 193 -0.77 -15.29 0.81
CA PHE A 193 -1.77 -14.38 0.28
C PHE A 193 -3.11 -14.47 1.03
N THR A 194 -3.50 -15.68 1.43
CA THR A 194 -4.70 -15.86 2.26
C THR A 194 -4.55 -15.17 3.61
N GLU A 195 -3.41 -15.35 4.28
CA GLU A 195 -3.15 -14.79 5.62
C GLU A 195 -3.01 -13.27 5.58
N TYR A 196 -2.10 -12.75 4.74
CA TYR A 196 -1.72 -11.33 4.73
C TYR A 196 -2.48 -10.49 3.70
N GLY A 197 -3.32 -11.09 2.87
CA GLY A 197 -4.17 -10.41 1.90
C GLY A 197 -5.65 -10.61 2.21
N THR A 198 -6.17 -11.81 1.94
CA THR A 198 -7.61 -12.09 2.02
C THR A 198 -8.18 -11.85 3.42
N ASN A 199 -7.52 -12.37 4.46
CA ASN A 199 -7.98 -12.19 5.85
C ASN A 199 -7.93 -10.73 6.29
N LEU A 200 -6.91 -9.96 5.85
CA LEU A 200 -6.86 -8.53 6.11
C LEU A 200 -7.99 -7.79 5.40
N SER A 201 -8.32 -8.17 4.15
CA SER A 201 -9.43 -7.58 3.40
C SER A 201 -10.75 -7.72 4.15
N TYR A 202 -11.07 -8.90 4.66
CA TYR A 202 -12.31 -9.12 5.44
C TYR A 202 -12.36 -8.27 6.72
N ARG A 203 -11.22 -8.13 7.41
CA ARG A 203 -11.15 -7.30 8.63
C ARG A 203 -11.31 -5.81 8.32
N ILE A 204 -10.75 -5.34 7.21
CA ILE A 204 -10.87 -3.95 6.76
C ILE A 204 -12.31 -3.67 6.29
N ASP A 205 -12.94 -4.61 5.57
CA ASP A 205 -14.36 -4.51 5.18
C ASP A 205 -15.28 -4.39 6.40
N ASP A 206 -14.98 -5.07 7.51
CA ASP A 206 -15.72 -4.91 8.77
C ASP A 206 -15.63 -3.48 9.32
N ILE A 207 -14.46 -2.83 9.23
CA ILE A 207 -14.31 -1.41 9.58
C ILE A 207 -15.23 -0.57 8.68
N PHE A 208 -15.15 -0.71 7.37
CA PHE A 208 -15.97 0.07 6.43
C PHE A 208 -17.46 -0.16 6.60
N SER A 209 -17.87 -1.38 6.99
CA SER A 209 -19.28 -1.71 7.23
C SER A 209 -19.91 -0.94 8.39
N LYS A 210 -19.09 -0.51 9.35
CA LYS A 210 -19.50 0.21 10.57
C LYS A 210 -19.40 1.73 10.43
N LEU A 211 -18.90 2.26 9.30
CA LEU A 211 -18.80 3.70 9.10
C LEU A 211 -20.18 4.37 9.22
N PRO A 212 -20.29 5.50 9.94
CA PRO A 212 -21.55 6.18 10.13
C PRO A 212 -22.13 6.71 8.81
N GLU A 213 -23.45 6.64 8.67
CA GLU A 213 -24.18 7.22 7.54
C GLU A 213 -24.30 8.75 7.70
N SER A 214 -23.19 9.48 7.83
CA SER A 214 -23.21 10.92 7.93
C SER A 214 -22.98 11.57 6.57
N ASN A 215 -23.75 12.64 6.29
CA ASN A 215 -23.46 13.51 5.13
C ASN A 215 -22.41 14.57 5.47
N GLU A 216 -22.04 14.71 6.73
CA GLU A 216 -21.07 15.68 7.22
C GLU A 216 -19.69 15.01 7.28
N GLN A 217 -18.81 15.44 6.40
CA GLN A 217 -17.44 14.95 6.35
C GLN A 217 -16.57 15.79 7.28
N LYS A 218 -15.74 15.15 8.08
CA LYS A 218 -14.73 15.85 8.88
C LYS A 218 -13.68 16.44 7.96
N ARG A 219 -13.41 17.71 8.13
CA ARG A 219 -12.38 18.45 7.38
C ARG A 219 -11.05 18.19 8.06
N ILE A 220 -10.11 17.65 7.33
CA ILE A 220 -8.80 17.29 7.88
C ILE A 220 -7.67 17.96 7.13
N LEU A 221 -6.59 18.25 7.86
CA LEU A 221 -5.28 18.58 7.33
C LEU A 221 -4.33 17.43 7.62
N PHE A 222 -3.80 16.78 6.58
CA PHE A 222 -2.79 15.77 6.71
C PHE A 222 -1.41 16.35 6.35
N ILE A 223 -0.47 16.26 7.27
CA ILE A 223 0.87 16.84 7.17
C ILE A 223 1.93 15.73 7.23
N ARG A 224 2.87 15.76 6.29
CA ARG A 224 4.14 15.06 6.40
C ARG A 224 5.21 16.06 6.80
N SER A 225 5.80 15.92 8.00
CA SER A 225 6.72 16.89 8.59
C SER A 225 8.09 16.32 8.85
N GLY A 226 9.12 17.02 8.41
CA GLY A 226 10.47 16.93 8.96
C GLY A 226 10.70 18.02 10.01
N SER A 227 11.97 18.28 10.31
CA SER A 227 12.41 19.20 11.39
C SER A 227 12.44 20.69 10.99
N SER A 228 11.84 21.09 9.86
CA SER A 228 11.86 22.47 9.37
C SER A 228 10.65 22.81 8.50
N ALA A 229 10.40 24.11 8.31
CA ALA A 229 9.31 24.62 7.46
C ALA A 229 9.38 24.08 6.02
N SER A 230 10.56 24.00 5.43
CA SER A 230 10.75 23.50 4.06
C SER A 230 10.47 21.99 3.92
N SER A 231 10.49 21.24 5.03
CA SER A 231 10.23 19.79 5.07
C SER A 231 8.85 19.43 5.62
N ALA A 232 8.00 20.43 5.96
CA ALA A 232 6.64 20.23 6.43
C ALA A 232 5.65 20.65 5.34
N LYS A 233 4.90 19.68 4.79
CA LYS A 233 3.95 19.90 3.69
C LYS A 233 2.70 19.07 3.90
N ALA A 234 1.57 19.57 3.44
CA ALA A 234 0.36 18.77 3.32
C ALA A 234 0.55 17.70 2.24
N LYS A 235 -0.22 16.62 2.32
CA LYS A 235 -0.22 15.52 1.35
C LYS A 235 -1.63 15.13 0.95
N THR A 236 -1.84 14.93 -0.35
CA THR A 236 -3.07 14.40 -0.93
C THR A 236 -3.12 12.86 -0.79
N ALA A 237 -4.25 12.26 -1.17
CA ALA A 237 -4.38 10.80 -1.21
C ALA A 237 -3.39 10.13 -2.17
N ASP A 238 -3.12 10.77 -3.31
CA ASP A 238 -2.21 10.24 -4.33
C ASP A 238 -0.73 10.33 -3.93
N GLU A 239 -0.43 11.11 -2.87
CA GLU A 239 0.95 11.34 -2.44
C GLU A 239 1.31 10.62 -1.15
N HIS A 240 0.31 10.07 -0.41
CA HIS A 240 0.58 9.39 0.85
C HIS A 240 -0.54 8.43 1.24
N PHE A 241 -0.22 7.15 1.47
CA PHE A 241 -1.18 6.10 1.80
C PHE A 241 -2.07 6.40 3.02
N ALA A 242 -1.55 7.05 4.07
CA ALA A 242 -2.37 7.43 5.22
C ALA A 242 -3.40 8.52 4.87
N SER A 243 -3.08 9.43 3.93
CA SER A 243 -4.04 10.40 3.39
C SER A 243 -5.09 9.70 2.52
N CYS A 244 -4.71 8.67 1.77
CA CYS A 244 -5.63 7.79 1.05
C CYS A 244 -6.61 7.10 2.01
N MET A 245 -6.09 6.46 3.08
CA MET A 245 -6.93 5.83 4.11
C MET A 245 -7.94 6.79 4.74
N LEU A 246 -7.53 8.02 5.06
CA LEU A 246 -8.43 9.03 5.62
C LEU A 246 -9.56 9.41 4.65
N GLU A 247 -9.26 9.48 3.34
CA GLU A 247 -10.30 9.68 2.32
C GLU A 247 -11.26 8.50 2.25
N GLU A 248 -10.74 7.29 2.22
CA GLU A 248 -11.54 6.05 2.18
C GLU A 248 -12.44 5.92 3.41
N LEU A 249 -11.97 6.36 4.58
CA LEU A 249 -12.77 6.46 5.81
C LEU A 249 -13.77 7.64 5.79
N GLY A 250 -13.85 8.40 4.70
CA GLY A 250 -14.86 9.42 4.48
C GLY A 250 -14.49 10.83 4.94
N ALA A 251 -13.23 11.10 5.27
CA ALA A 251 -12.79 12.45 5.60
C ALA A 251 -12.65 13.34 4.35
N TYR A 252 -12.86 14.65 4.52
CA TYR A 252 -12.59 15.66 3.51
C TYR A 252 -11.19 16.25 3.78
N LYS A 253 -10.28 16.10 2.83
CA LYS A 253 -8.92 16.62 2.94
C LYS A 253 -8.84 18.02 2.34
N ILE A 254 -8.47 19.01 3.14
CA ILE A 254 -8.40 20.40 2.68
C ILE A 254 -7.32 20.61 1.60
N ALA A 255 -6.24 19.85 1.64
CA ALA A 255 -5.15 19.93 0.67
C ALA A 255 -5.54 19.55 -0.77
N ASP A 256 -6.61 18.78 -0.96
CA ASP A 256 -7.07 18.37 -2.30
C ASP A 256 -7.60 19.55 -3.13
N ASN A 257 -8.01 20.66 -2.46
CA ASN A 257 -8.52 21.86 -3.09
C ASN A 257 -7.65 23.10 -2.82
N ALA A 258 -6.50 22.94 -2.18
CA ALA A 258 -5.58 23.99 -1.78
C ALA A 258 -4.14 23.63 -2.12
N GLU A 259 -3.80 23.64 -3.42
CA GLU A 259 -2.49 23.22 -3.95
C GLU A 259 -1.30 23.91 -3.27
N ILE A 260 -1.48 25.16 -2.82
CA ILE A 260 -0.44 25.90 -2.09
C ILE A 260 0.03 25.17 -0.82
N LEU A 261 -0.81 24.31 -0.24
CA LEU A 261 -0.46 23.51 0.95
C LEU A 261 0.50 22.37 0.64
N LEU A 262 0.63 21.99 -0.63
CA LEU A 262 1.55 20.93 -1.08
C LEU A 262 3.00 21.42 -1.16
N ASP A 263 3.18 22.74 -1.32
CA ASP A 263 4.50 23.38 -1.35
C ASP A 263 4.98 23.82 0.03
N GLY A 264 4.04 24.02 0.96
CA GLY A 264 4.32 24.45 2.34
C GLY A 264 3.03 24.66 3.12
N LEU A 265 3.13 24.90 4.42
CA LEU A 265 1.98 25.14 5.27
C LEU A 265 1.57 26.62 5.26
N SER A 266 0.87 27.04 4.20
CA SER A 266 0.30 28.39 4.12
C SER A 266 -0.75 28.58 5.23
N ILE A 267 -0.41 29.35 6.25
CA ILE A 267 -1.31 29.59 7.39
C ILE A 267 -2.58 30.34 6.99
N GLU A 268 -2.52 31.21 5.99
CA GLU A 268 -3.69 31.93 5.50
C GLU A 268 -4.72 30.97 4.92
N GLU A 269 -4.26 30.01 4.11
CA GLU A 269 -5.13 29.00 3.53
C GLU A 269 -5.68 28.04 4.59
N ILE A 270 -4.84 27.62 5.54
CA ILE A 270 -5.25 26.73 6.64
C ILE A 270 -6.30 27.43 7.52
N LEU A 271 -6.16 28.73 7.78
CA LEU A 271 -7.16 29.53 8.54
C LEU A 271 -8.47 29.66 7.78
N ASN A 272 -8.41 29.83 6.46
CA ASN A 272 -9.60 29.91 5.62
C ASN A 272 -10.37 28.57 5.60
N GLU A 273 -9.66 27.47 5.55
CA GLU A 273 -10.22 26.12 5.53
C GLU A 273 -10.65 25.61 6.92
N ASP A 274 -10.04 26.10 8.00
CA ASP A 274 -10.27 25.76 9.42
C ASP A 274 -10.55 24.26 9.66
N PRO A 275 -9.55 23.39 9.59
CA PRO A 275 -9.75 21.94 9.71
C PRO A 275 -10.29 21.55 11.09
N ASP A 276 -11.16 20.51 11.12
CA ASP A 276 -11.66 19.91 12.35
C ASP A 276 -10.60 19.07 13.08
N MET A 277 -9.68 18.49 12.30
CA MET A 277 -8.62 17.62 12.81
C MET A 277 -7.33 17.78 11.98
N ILE A 278 -6.18 17.59 12.64
CA ILE A 278 -4.86 17.60 12.00
C ILE A 278 -4.16 16.29 12.28
N PHE A 279 -3.64 15.64 11.24
CA PHE A 279 -2.86 14.42 11.33
C PHE A 279 -1.43 14.69 10.86
N VAL A 280 -0.43 14.30 11.65
CA VAL A 280 0.98 14.54 11.36
C VAL A 280 1.74 13.23 11.31
N VAL A 281 2.42 12.97 10.20
CA VAL A 281 3.43 11.92 10.05
C VAL A 281 4.81 12.57 10.06
N THR A 282 5.70 12.07 10.90
CA THR A 282 7.07 12.57 11.01
C THR A 282 8.01 11.87 10.04
N MET A 283 9.06 12.57 9.60
CA MET A 283 10.14 12.04 8.75
C MET A 283 11.50 12.30 9.38
N GLY A 284 12.44 11.41 9.13
CA GLY A 284 13.80 11.52 9.63
C GLY A 284 13.87 11.43 11.16
N ASP A 285 14.47 12.42 11.81
CA ASP A 285 14.51 12.52 13.26
C ASP A 285 13.12 12.89 13.80
N GLU A 286 12.47 11.92 14.42
CA GLU A 286 11.10 12.03 14.94
C GLU A 286 10.98 13.10 16.03
N GLU A 287 11.96 13.17 16.95
CA GLU A 287 11.93 14.14 18.06
C GLU A 287 12.07 15.57 17.51
N ALA A 288 12.98 15.79 16.58
CA ALA A 288 13.16 17.10 15.94
C ALA A 288 11.96 17.50 15.10
N ALA A 289 11.31 16.56 14.39
CA ALA A 289 10.11 16.84 13.60
C ALA A 289 8.91 17.15 14.50
N LYS A 290 8.72 16.43 15.61
CA LYS A 290 7.69 16.76 16.62
C LYS A 290 7.94 18.13 17.25
N ALA A 291 9.16 18.40 17.71
CA ALA A 291 9.51 19.68 18.30
C ALA A 291 9.25 20.87 17.35
N TYR A 292 9.53 20.68 16.06
CA TYR A 292 9.19 21.67 15.04
C TYR A 292 7.67 21.89 14.96
N MET A 293 6.88 20.85 14.82
CA MET A 293 5.41 20.96 14.71
C MET A 293 4.79 21.50 16.00
N ASP A 294 5.29 21.14 17.17
CA ASP A 294 4.83 21.71 18.44
C ASP A 294 5.04 23.22 18.45
N SER A 295 6.20 23.72 18.02
CA SER A 295 6.45 25.16 17.87
C SER A 295 5.51 25.84 16.87
N VAL A 296 5.11 25.14 15.80
CA VAL A 296 4.11 25.61 14.84
C VAL A 296 2.75 25.73 15.51
N PHE A 297 2.30 24.70 16.23
CA PHE A 297 1.01 24.68 16.93
C PHE A 297 0.93 25.71 18.07
N GLU A 298 2.04 26.06 18.71
CA GLU A 298 2.12 27.11 19.74
C GLU A 298 1.98 28.52 19.18
N SER A 299 2.16 28.73 17.88
CA SER A 299 2.07 30.06 17.28
C SER A 299 0.64 30.62 17.32
N PRO A 300 0.46 31.97 17.51
CA PRO A 300 -0.87 32.57 17.69
C PRO A 300 -1.87 32.27 16.57
N ALA A 301 -1.39 32.17 15.33
CA ALA A 301 -2.24 31.87 14.19
C ALA A 301 -2.78 30.43 14.25
N TRP A 302 -1.93 29.45 14.52
CA TRP A 302 -2.33 28.06 14.67
C TRP A 302 -3.20 27.81 15.90
N GLN A 303 -2.96 28.55 16.99
CA GLN A 303 -3.81 28.53 18.19
C GLN A 303 -5.25 29.00 17.93
N SER A 304 -5.50 29.71 16.82
CA SER A 304 -6.86 30.14 16.44
C SER A 304 -7.66 29.06 15.69
N LEU A 305 -7.01 28.01 15.19
CA LEU A 305 -7.66 26.92 14.46
C LEU A 305 -8.57 26.08 15.37
N SER A 306 -9.69 25.62 14.85
CA SER A 306 -10.63 24.74 15.54
C SER A 306 -9.97 23.44 16.02
N ALA A 307 -9.15 22.79 15.17
CA ALA A 307 -8.42 21.59 15.52
C ALA A 307 -7.47 21.79 16.71
N VAL A 308 -6.72 22.90 16.74
CA VAL A 308 -5.74 23.16 17.79
C VAL A 308 -6.44 23.56 19.11
N LYS A 309 -7.45 24.43 19.07
CA LYS A 309 -8.27 24.77 20.25
C LYS A 309 -8.91 23.57 20.92
N ASN A 310 -9.37 22.61 20.12
CA ASN A 310 -10.04 21.42 20.61
C ASN A 310 -9.08 20.25 20.86
N GLN A 311 -7.76 20.45 20.74
CA GLN A 311 -6.73 19.44 20.92
C GLN A 311 -6.92 18.21 20.01
N LYS A 312 -7.44 18.43 18.79
CA LYS A 312 -7.66 17.40 17.76
C LYS A 312 -6.54 17.41 16.72
N TYR A 313 -5.31 17.36 17.18
CA TYR A 313 -4.13 17.14 16.33
C TYR A 313 -3.36 15.92 16.85
N TYR A 314 -2.95 15.05 15.94
CA TYR A 314 -2.46 13.72 16.25
C TYR A 314 -1.16 13.44 15.53
N TYR A 315 -0.12 13.09 16.28
CA TYR A 315 1.08 12.48 15.72
C TYR A 315 0.82 11.00 15.50
N LEU A 316 0.89 10.58 14.26
CA LEU A 316 0.61 9.20 13.88
C LEU A 316 1.81 8.30 14.18
N PRO A 317 1.60 7.07 14.70
CA PRO A 317 2.67 6.11 14.99
C PRO A 317 3.51 5.81 13.75
N LYS A 318 4.85 5.88 13.91
CA LYS A 318 5.82 5.71 12.83
C LYS A 318 5.72 4.34 12.14
N ASP A 319 5.51 3.29 12.92
CA ASP A 319 5.45 1.91 12.43
C ASP A 319 4.19 1.58 11.63
N LEU A 320 3.16 2.42 11.72
CA LEU A 320 1.91 2.29 10.95
C LEU A 320 1.79 3.29 9.80
N PHE A 321 2.48 4.47 9.90
CA PHE A 321 2.18 5.57 8.99
C PHE A 321 3.39 6.24 8.34
N GLN A 322 4.62 5.99 8.81
CA GLN A 322 5.83 6.43 8.12
C GLN A 322 6.33 5.36 7.14
N TYR A 323 6.27 4.10 7.54
CA TYR A 323 6.53 2.94 6.68
C TYR A 323 5.21 2.39 6.14
N LYS A 324 5.24 1.69 4.99
CA LYS A 324 4.04 0.99 4.51
C LYS A 324 3.63 -0.06 5.56
N PRO A 325 2.34 -0.12 5.94
CA PRO A 325 1.91 -0.95 7.07
C PRO A 325 1.99 -2.47 6.80
N ASN A 326 1.92 -2.90 5.53
CA ASN A 326 2.00 -4.30 5.10
C ASN A 326 1.01 -5.21 5.88
N ALA A 327 1.46 -6.17 6.67
CA ALA A 327 0.60 -7.01 7.48
C ALA A 327 -0.26 -6.24 8.52
N LYS A 328 0.04 -4.95 8.77
CA LYS A 328 -0.66 -4.09 9.73
C LYS A 328 -1.66 -3.11 9.08
N TRP A 329 -2.05 -3.29 7.81
CA TRP A 329 -3.04 -2.42 7.16
C TRP A 329 -4.33 -2.30 7.97
N TYR A 330 -4.84 -3.40 8.51
CA TYR A 330 -6.01 -3.37 9.38
C TYR A 330 -5.81 -2.50 10.62
N ASP A 331 -4.66 -2.63 11.29
CA ASP A 331 -4.38 -1.87 12.52
C ASP A 331 -4.27 -0.37 12.21
N ALA A 332 -3.71 -0.01 11.05
CA ALA A 332 -3.63 1.36 10.58
C ALA A 332 -5.02 1.94 10.27
N TYR A 333 -5.90 1.21 9.55
CA TYR A 333 -7.29 1.64 9.32
C TYR A 333 -8.06 1.78 10.62
N LEU A 334 -7.95 0.80 11.52
CA LEU A 334 -8.65 0.84 12.81
C LEU A 334 -8.21 2.05 13.63
N TYR A 335 -6.91 2.32 13.70
CA TYR A 335 -6.37 3.48 14.41
C TYR A 335 -6.95 4.81 13.89
N LEU A 336 -7.00 5.01 12.58
CA LEU A 336 -7.60 6.20 11.99
C LEU A 336 -9.12 6.26 12.19
N ALA A 337 -9.81 5.12 12.08
CA ALA A 337 -11.25 5.03 12.32
C ALA A 337 -11.62 5.38 13.77
N GLU A 338 -10.83 4.94 14.75
CA GLU A 338 -10.99 5.29 16.17
C GLU A 338 -10.84 6.81 16.44
N LEU A 339 -9.92 7.47 15.72
CA LEU A 339 -9.74 8.92 15.83
C LEU A 339 -10.87 9.68 15.13
N LEU A 340 -11.28 9.23 13.94
CA LEU A 340 -12.36 9.88 13.18
C LEU A 340 -13.74 9.65 13.82
N TYR A 341 -14.00 8.44 14.33
CA TYR A 341 -15.31 7.99 14.80
C TYR A 341 -15.23 7.28 16.16
N PRO A 342 -14.78 7.99 17.22
CA PRO A 342 -14.56 7.38 18.55
C PRO A 342 -15.80 6.72 19.15
N ASP A 343 -17.00 7.20 18.83
CA ASP A 343 -18.26 6.64 19.32
C ASP A 343 -18.63 5.30 18.65
N VAL A 344 -17.99 4.96 17.54
CA VAL A 344 -18.25 3.73 16.78
C VAL A 344 -17.20 2.65 17.07
N TYR A 345 -15.92 3.03 17.15
CA TYR A 345 -14.81 2.08 17.18
C TYR A 345 -14.12 1.93 18.53
N LYS A 346 -14.18 2.92 19.43
CA LYS A 346 -13.64 2.74 20.78
C LYS A 346 -14.54 1.80 21.57
N SER A 347 -14.08 0.57 21.78
CA SER A 347 -14.62 -0.30 22.82
C SER A 347 -14.21 0.27 24.18
N TYR A 348 -15.18 0.47 25.08
CA TYR A 348 -14.94 0.87 26.47
C TYR A 348 -14.17 -0.20 27.24
#